data_7b35be5e29bad96b2f9d81f1156f45a3
#
_entry.id   7b35be5e29bad96b2f9d81f1156f45a3
#
_cell.length_a   1.000
_cell.length_b   1.000
_cell.length_c   1.000
_cell.angle_alpha   90.00
_cell.angle_beta   90.00
_cell.angle_gamma   90.00
#
_symmetry.space_group_name_H-M   'P 1'
#
loop_
_entity.id
_entity.type
_entity.pdbx_description
1 polymer ?
#
loop_
_entity_poly.entity_id
_entity_poly.type
_entity_poly.pdbx_seq_one_letter_code
_entity_poly.pdbx_strand_id
1 'polypeptide(L)'
;PMFASISESMNRPKPVGTMGLYIRSEHPALAEFVTEEYETPQWWDIVTEEKNAILDGTDIEPIVWVIDNFARNHRLGLIYEAKVDNGSVLFCQPDLLHKDEIAAKWLFYSLYQYAASERFVPEQTMEPGQIEKMYG
;
A
#
# COMPACT_ATOMS: atom_id res chain seq x y z
N PRO A 1 10.74 0.55 -13.93
CA PRO A 1 9.56 0.18 -13.15
C PRO A 1 9.67 0.77 -11.74
N MET A 2 8.58 1.35 -11.27
CA MET A 2 8.54 2.03 -9.98
C MET A 2 7.97 1.12 -8.86
N PHE A 3 8.39 -0.14 -8.87
CA PHE A 3 7.96 -1.12 -7.89
C PHE A 3 9.15 -1.84 -7.25
N ALA A 4 9.07 -2.06 -5.95
CA ALA A 4 10.03 -2.83 -5.18
C ALA A 4 9.36 -4.05 -4.56
N SER A 5 10.06 -5.18 -4.51
CA SER A 5 9.54 -6.40 -3.89
C SER A 5 9.55 -6.29 -2.37
N ILE A 6 8.52 -6.80 -1.72
CA ILE A 6 8.40 -6.85 -0.26
C ILE A 6 9.15 -8.07 0.30
N SER A 7 9.10 -9.20 -0.38
CA SER A 7 9.52 -10.51 0.13
C SER A 7 10.81 -11.04 -0.48
N GLU A 8 11.85 -10.24 -0.60
CA GLU A 8 13.14 -10.75 -1.07
C GLU A 8 13.95 -11.38 0.08
N SER A 9 14.35 -12.63 -0.12
CA SER A 9 15.18 -13.36 0.84
C SER A 9 16.56 -12.71 1.01
N MET A 10 16.97 -12.52 2.26
CA MET A 10 18.27 -11.99 2.63
C MET A 10 19.47 -12.85 2.18
N ASN A 11 19.24 -14.09 1.76
CA ASN A 11 20.26 -15.07 1.41
C ASN A 11 20.59 -15.14 -0.09
N ARG A 12 20.14 -14.20 -0.90
CA ARG A 12 20.42 -14.19 -2.33
C ARG A 12 21.31 -12.99 -2.72
N PRO A 13 22.11 -13.08 -3.78
CA PRO A 13 22.89 -11.94 -4.30
C PRO A 13 21.99 -10.91 -5.01
N LYS A 14 20.79 -10.67 -4.49
CA LYS A 14 19.82 -9.68 -4.93
C LYS A 14 19.61 -8.63 -3.84
N PRO A 15 19.04 -7.48 -4.18
CA PRO A 15 18.79 -6.44 -3.20
C PRO A 15 18.01 -6.99 -2.00
N VAL A 16 18.38 -6.55 -0.83
CA VAL A 16 17.69 -6.88 0.42
C VAL A 16 16.25 -6.41 0.31
N GLY A 17 15.31 -7.21 0.80
CA GLY A 17 13.90 -6.86 0.87
C GLY A 17 13.61 -5.67 1.78
N THR A 18 12.36 -5.37 1.98
CA THR A 18 11.89 -4.30 2.87
C THR A 18 11.99 -4.72 4.33
N MET A 19 11.92 -3.74 5.25
CA MET A 19 12.16 -3.96 6.68
C MET A 19 10.88 -4.18 7.47
N GLY A 20 9.72 -3.75 6.97
CA GLY A 20 8.46 -3.89 7.69
C GLY A 20 7.40 -2.93 7.17
N LEU A 21 6.28 -2.85 7.89
CA LEU A 21 5.18 -1.94 7.59
C LEU A 21 5.04 -0.88 8.69
N TYR A 22 4.61 0.31 8.28
CA TYR A 22 3.99 1.29 9.16
C TYR A 22 2.56 1.53 8.70
N ILE A 23 1.61 1.29 9.57
CA ILE A 23 0.18 1.27 9.26
C ILE A 23 -0.50 2.42 10.00
N ARG A 24 -1.22 3.25 9.28
CA ARG A 24 -2.09 4.27 9.89
C ARG A 24 -3.38 3.59 10.36
N SER A 25 -3.29 2.87 11.46
CA SER A 25 -4.34 1.97 11.97
C SER A 25 -5.68 2.68 12.23
N GLU A 26 -5.64 3.98 12.55
CA GLU A 26 -6.83 4.81 12.79
C GLU A 26 -7.45 5.37 11.50
N HIS A 27 -6.86 5.10 10.34
CA HIS A 27 -7.41 5.61 9.08
C HIS A 27 -8.76 4.97 8.76
N PRO A 28 -9.77 5.75 8.30
CA PRO A 28 -11.11 5.23 8.00
C PRO A 28 -11.16 4.05 7.02
N ALA A 29 -10.19 3.95 6.12
CA ALA A 29 -10.07 2.82 5.19
C ALA A 29 -9.86 1.47 5.91
N LEU A 30 -9.34 1.48 7.13
CA LEU A 30 -9.07 0.30 7.94
C LEU A 30 -10.11 0.10 9.07
N ALA A 31 -11.21 0.84 9.05
CA ALA A 31 -12.22 0.79 10.10
C ALA A 31 -12.80 -0.62 10.34
N GLU A 32 -12.92 -1.42 9.29
CA GLU A 32 -13.44 -2.80 9.35
C GLU A 32 -12.32 -3.85 9.39
N PHE A 33 -11.05 -3.41 9.35
CA PHE A 33 -9.87 -4.27 9.43
C PHE A 33 -9.02 -3.83 10.61
N VAL A 34 -9.33 -4.34 11.78
CA VAL A 34 -8.61 -4.00 13.02
C VAL A 34 -7.17 -4.43 12.93
N THR A 35 -6.26 -3.48 13.09
CA THR A 35 -4.82 -3.69 12.97
C THR A 35 -4.05 -2.79 13.91
N GLU A 36 -2.82 -3.17 14.21
CA GLU A 36 -1.85 -2.32 14.92
C GLU A 36 -1.14 -1.39 13.93
N GLU A 37 -0.30 -0.50 14.44
CA GLU A 37 0.52 0.40 13.62
C GLU A 37 1.69 -0.30 12.92
N TYR A 38 1.90 -1.57 13.20
CA TYR A 38 2.97 -2.41 12.65
C TYR A 38 2.38 -3.72 12.12
N GLU A 39 3.16 -4.43 11.32
CA GLU A 39 2.73 -5.71 10.77
C GLU A 39 2.53 -6.76 11.86
N THR A 40 1.37 -7.40 11.80
CA THR A 40 1.02 -8.59 12.57
C THR A 40 0.92 -9.79 11.63
N PRO A 41 0.80 -11.04 12.12
CA PRO A 41 0.73 -12.21 11.25
C PRO A 41 -0.33 -12.15 10.15
N GLN A 42 -1.44 -11.45 10.38
CA GLN A 42 -2.49 -11.27 9.36
C GLN A 42 -1.99 -10.52 8.11
N TRP A 43 -1.02 -9.61 8.26
CA TRP A 43 -0.44 -8.88 7.14
C TRP A 43 0.49 -9.74 6.29
N TRP A 44 1.08 -10.78 6.87
CA TRP A 44 2.00 -11.66 6.16
C TRP A 44 1.34 -12.30 4.94
N ASP A 45 0.13 -12.82 5.10
CA ASP A 45 -0.63 -13.44 4.01
C ASP A 45 -1.02 -12.43 2.92
N ILE A 46 -1.15 -11.15 3.29
CA ILE A 46 -1.50 -10.08 2.37
C ILE A 46 -0.29 -9.63 1.54
N VAL A 47 0.88 -9.50 2.18
CA VAL A 47 2.05 -8.84 1.55
C VAL A 47 3.06 -9.80 0.93
N THR A 48 2.96 -11.10 1.21
CA THR A 48 3.88 -12.09 0.66
C THR A 48 3.83 -12.08 -0.87
N GLU A 49 5.01 -11.96 -1.50
CA GLU A 49 5.19 -11.91 -2.96
C GLU A 49 4.63 -10.66 -3.67
N GLU A 50 4.16 -9.68 -2.93
CA GLU A 50 3.60 -8.46 -3.49
C GLU A 50 4.67 -7.40 -3.79
N LYS A 51 4.26 -6.36 -4.49
CA LYS A 51 5.10 -5.22 -4.87
C LYS A 51 4.54 -3.93 -4.27
N ASN A 52 5.42 -3.00 -4.02
CA ASN A 52 5.07 -1.66 -3.53
C ASN A 52 5.21 -0.62 -4.62
N ALA A 53 4.42 0.44 -4.52
CA ALA A 53 4.63 1.62 -5.32
C ALA A 53 5.77 2.48 -4.73
N ILE A 54 6.65 2.99 -5.57
CA ILE A 54 7.64 3.99 -5.20
C ILE A 54 6.98 5.37 -5.33
N LEU A 55 6.81 6.06 -4.21
CA LEU A 55 6.12 7.34 -4.11
C LEU A 55 7.08 8.52 -4.01
N ASP A 56 8.35 8.32 -4.33
CA ASP A 56 9.36 9.38 -4.35
C ASP A 56 8.91 10.52 -5.27
N GLY A 57 9.08 11.76 -4.80
CA GLY A 57 8.67 12.94 -5.55
C GLY A 57 7.17 13.23 -5.56
N THR A 58 6.38 12.50 -4.80
CA THR A 58 4.96 12.80 -4.56
C THR A 58 4.76 13.32 -3.13
N ASP A 59 3.62 13.98 -2.89
CA ASP A 59 3.20 14.41 -1.55
C ASP A 59 2.32 13.35 -0.86
N ILE A 60 2.18 12.19 -1.46
CA ILE A 60 1.31 11.13 -0.96
C ILE A 60 1.83 10.58 0.37
N GLU A 61 0.97 10.54 1.37
CA GLU A 61 1.18 9.84 2.63
C GLU A 61 0.38 8.53 2.59
N PRO A 62 1.05 7.37 2.44
CA PRO A 62 0.33 6.10 2.38
C PRO A 62 -0.51 5.81 3.62
N ILE A 63 -1.60 5.09 3.44
CA ILE A 63 -2.37 4.48 4.54
C ILE A 63 -1.55 3.35 5.15
N VAL A 64 -0.91 2.55 4.27
CA VAL A 64 0.05 1.53 4.67
C VAL A 64 1.37 1.81 3.96
N TRP A 65 2.37 2.17 4.75
CA TRP A 65 3.74 2.38 4.32
C TRP A 65 4.51 1.08 4.35
N VAL A 66 5.40 0.91 3.39
CA VAL A 66 6.43 -0.12 3.47
C VAL A 66 7.76 0.55 3.80
N ILE A 67 8.40 0.07 4.85
CA ILE A 67 9.69 0.59 5.29
C ILE A 67 10.76 -0.07 4.43
N ASP A 68 11.36 0.71 3.54
CA ASP A 68 12.42 0.21 2.66
C ASP A 68 13.71 -0.04 3.45
N ASN A 69 14.61 -0.81 2.86
CA ASN A 69 15.93 -1.00 3.44
C ASN A 69 16.77 0.28 3.32
N PHE A 70 17.76 0.41 4.18
CA PHE A 70 18.59 1.62 4.26
C PHE A 70 19.53 1.82 3.04
N ALA A 71 19.67 0.81 2.18
CA ALA A 71 20.49 0.93 0.96
C ALA A 71 19.73 1.63 -0.17
N ARG A 72 18.40 1.42 -0.27
CA ARG A 72 17.54 2.06 -1.28
C ARG A 72 16.84 3.31 -0.73
N ASN A 73 16.26 3.18 0.45
CA ASN A 73 15.60 4.25 1.18
C ASN A 73 14.53 5.01 0.37
N HIS A 74 13.70 4.28 -0.38
CA HIS A 74 12.56 4.84 -1.10
C HIS A 74 11.36 5.06 -0.18
N ARG A 75 10.49 6.01 -0.57
CA ARG A 75 9.16 6.12 0.01
C ARG A 75 8.26 5.09 -0.67
N LEU A 76 7.89 4.05 0.04
CA LEU A 76 7.11 2.94 -0.50
C LEU A 76 5.70 2.95 0.07
N GLY A 77 4.70 2.76 -0.81
CA GLY A 77 3.30 2.63 -0.43
C GLY A 77 2.71 1.30 -0.86
N LEU A 78 2.00 0.66 0.06
CA LEU A 78 1.25 -0.55 -0.20
C LEU A 78 -0.21 -0.23 -0.50
N ILE A 79 -0.80 0.63 0.32
CA ILE A 79 -2.16 1.16 0.17
C ILE A 79 -2.08 2.67 0.33
N TYR A 80 -2.60 3.41 -0.63
CA TYR A 80 -2.59 4.87 -0.61
C TYR A 80 -3.76 5.42 -1.43
N GLU A 81 -4.05 6.70 -1.23
CA GLU A 81 -5.15 7.38 -1.91
C GLU A 81 -4.69 8.72 -2.45
N ALA A 82 -5.38 9.21 -3.47
CA ALA A 82 -5.11 10.51 -4.05
C ALA A 82 -6.34 11.10 -4.73
N LYS A 83 -6.40 12.43 -4.76
CA LYS A 83 -7.22 13.17 -5.74
C LYS A 83 -6.50 13.10 -7.08
N VAL A 84 -7.25 12.73 -8.11
CA VAL A 84 -6.74 12.70 -9.49
C VAL A 84 -7.77 13.43 -10.35
N ASP A 85 -7.39 14.56 -10.89
CA ASP A 85 -8.30 15.49 -11.57
C ASP A 85 -9.51 15.82 -10.68
N ASN A 86 -10.72 15.44 -11.11
CA ASN A 86 -11.96 15.67 -10.39
C ASN A 86 -12.44 14.46 -9.57
N GLY A 87 -11.62 13.40 -9.49
CA GLY A 87 -11.99 12.16 -8.83
C GLY A 87 -11.10 11.84 -7.67
N SER A 88 -11.46 10.77 -6.97
CA SER A 88 -10.68 10.16 -5.89
C SER A 88 -10.35 8.73 -6.25
N VAL A 89 -9.10 8.33 -6.04
CA VAL A 89 -8.61 6.99 -6.35
C VAL A 89 -7.97 6.39 -5.12
N LEU A 90 -8.35 5.15 -4.81
CA LEU A 90 -7.74 4.33 -3.78
C LEU A 90 -6.89 3.26 -4.46
N PHE A 91 -5.59 3.27 -4.18
CA PHE A 91 -4.63 2.32 -4.73
C PHE A 91 -4.34 1.24 -3.71
N CYS A 92 -4.45 -0.01 -4.13
CA CYS A 92 -4.11 -1.17 -3.33
C CYS A 92 -3.16 -2.05 -4.16
N GLN A 93 -1.92 -2.18 -3.72
CA GLN A 93 -0.91 -2.96 -4.45
C GLN A 93 -1.12 -4.47 -4.29
N PRO A 94 -1.49 -5.00 -3.10
CA PRO A 94 -1.78 -6.42 -2.97
C PRO A 94 -2.97 -6.85 -3.83
N ASP A 95 -2.84 -8.02 -4.43
CA ASP A 95 -3.92 -8.65 -5.20
C ASP A 95 -4.92 -9.34 -4.25
N LEU A 96 -5.76 -8.55 -3.60
CA LEU A 96 -6.73 -9.05 -2.62
C LEU A 96 -7.83 -9.91 -3.23
N LEU A 97 -8.08 -9.77 -4.53
CA LEU A 97 -9.18 -10.48 -5.22
C LEU A 97 -8.86 -11.94 -5.50
N HIS A 98 -7.58 -12.26 -5.68
CA HIS A 98 -7.12 -13.61 -6.00
C HIS A 98 -6.53 -14.37 -4.81
N LYS A 99 -6.54 -13.73 -3.62
CA LYS A 99 -6.11 -14.38 -2.39
C LYS A 99 -7.29 -15.03 -1.68
N ASP A 100 -7.12 -16.28 -1.25
CA ASP A 100 -8.15 -17.03 -0.53
C ASP A 100 -8.12 -16.80 0.99
N GLU A 101 -7.04 -16.21 1.50
CA GLU A 101 -6.84 -15.93 2.92
C GLU A 101 -7.91 -14.99 3.48
N ILE A 102 -8.41 -15.29 4.65
CA ILE A 102 -9.47 -14.52 5.32
C ILE A 102 -9.04 -13.07 5.54
N ALA A 103 -7.77 -12.86 5.92
CA ALA A 103 -7.24 -11.51 6.14
C ALA A 103 -7.31 -10.64 4.87
N ALA A 104 -6.98 -11.20 3.71
CA ALA A 104 -7.06 -10.49 2.43
C ALA A 104 -8.50 -10.12 2.07
N LYS A 105 -9.45 -11.03 2.28
CA LYS A 105 -10.88 -10.78 2.06
C LYS A 105 -11.42 -9.72 2.99
N TRP A 106 -10.99 -9.71 4.24
CA TRP A 106 -11.41 -8.72 5.22
C TRP A 106 -10.85 -7.34 4.93
N LEU A 107 -9.58 -7.27 4.54
CA LEU A 107 -8.98 -6.01 4.11
C LEU A 107 -9.70 -5.45 2.87
N PHE A 108 -9.98 -6.29 1.87
CA PHE A 108 -10.76 -5.87 0.70
C PHE A 108 -12.12 -5.31 1.10
N TYR A 109 -12.83 -5.97 1.99
CA TYR A 109 -14.13 -5.49 2.50
C TYR A 109 -14.00 -4.10 3.14
N SER A 110 -13.00 -3.89 4.01
CA SER A 110 -12.78 -2.60 4.65
C SER A 110 -12.48 -1.49 3.64
N LEU A 111 -11.60 -1.74 2.68
CA LEU A 111 -11.26 -0.78 1.62
C LEU A 111 -12.46 -0.46 0.74
N TYR A 112 -13.25 -1.46 0.40
CA TYR A 112 -14.46 -1.28 -0.42
C TYR A 112 -15.50 -0.43 0.31
N GLN A 113 -15.78 -0.72 1.59
CA GLN A 113 -16.70 0.07 2.41
C GLN A 113 -16.25 1.54 2.49
N TYR A 114 -14.95 1.77 2.67
CA TYR A 114 -14.39 3.11 2.70
C TYR A 114 -14.55 3.83 1.36
N ALA A 115 -14.18 3.20 0.26
CA ALA A 115 -14.26 3.79 -1.08
C ALA A 115 -15.70 4.12 -1.50
N ALA A 116 -16.68 3.38 -0.99
CA ALA A 116 -18.11 3.62 -1.23
C ALA A 116 -18.73 4.64 -0.26
N SER A 117 -17.98 5.12 0.73
CA SER A 117 -18.46 6.03 1.77
C SER A 117 -18.18 7.50 1.46
N GLU A 118 -18.88 8.40 2.14
CA GLU A 118 -18.61 9.84 2.10
C GLU A 118 -17.29 10.23 2.77
N ARG A 119 -16.67 9.33 3.54
CA ARG A 119 -15.36 9.55 4.18
C ARG A 119 -14.20 9.45 3.22
N PHE A 120 -14.42 8.93 2.02
CA PHE A 120 -13.39 8.82 0.98
C PHE A 120 -13.13 10.18 0.34
N VAL A 121 -12.36 11.01 1.01
CA VAL A 121 -11.96 12.34 0.58
C VAL A 121 -10.43 12.47 0.76
N PRO A 122 -9.63 12.01 -0.20
CA PRO A 122 -8.17 12.13 -0.13
C PRO A 122 -7.72 13.58 0.01
N GLU A 123 -6.70 13.82 0.82
CA GLU A 123 -6.16 15.17 1.04
C GLU A 123 -5.11 15.54 0.00
N GLN A 124 -4.28 14.56 -0.40
CA GLN A 124 -3.20 14.78 -1.36
C GLN A 124 -3.65 14.56 -2.79
N THR A 125 -3.00 15.27 -3.71
CA THR A 125 -3.26 15.19 -5.15
C THR A 125 -2.13 14.45 -5.86
N MET A 126 -2.48 13.65 -6.86
CA MET A 126 -1.54 13.02 -7.77
C MET A 126 -1.90 13.41 -9.19
N GLU A 127 -0.91 13.82 -9.97
CA GLU A 127 -1.12 14.15 -11.38
C GLU A 127 -1.22 12.87 -12.23
N PRO A 128 -2.07 12.86 -13.28
CA PRO A 128 -2.17 11.70 -14.18
C PRO A 128 -0.82 11.23 -14.73
N GLY A 129 0.07 12.16 -15.07
CA GLY A 129 1.42 11.84 -15.54
C GLY A 129 2.30 11.12 -14.52
N GLN A 130 2.07 11.32 -13.23
CA GLN A 130 2.77 10.57 -12.17
C GLN A 130 2.27 9.11 -12.14
N ILE A 131 0.96 8.92 -12.33
CA ILE A 131 0.35 7.58 -12.40
C ILE A 131 0.87 6.83 -13.63
N GLU A 132 0.92 7.49 -14.78
CA GLU A 132 1.46 6.88 -16.00
C GLU A 132 2.91 6.42 -15.82
N LYS A 133 3.74 7.18 -15.13
CA LYS A 133 5.12 6.79 -14.82
C LYS A 133 5.20 5.57 -13.91
N MET A 134 4.24 5.39 -13.02
CA MET A 134 4.21 4.27 -12.07
C MET A 134 3.72 2.98 -12.72
N TYR A 135 2.73 3.06 -13.60
CA TYR A 135 2.01 1.90 -14.14
C TYR A 135 2.16 1.71 -15.66
N GLY A 136 2.73 2.71 -16.31
CA GLY A 136 2.92 2.71 -17.76
C GLY A 136 4.08 1.91 -18.32
#